data_a378cd87ee6a7d1bc0837d9b6cc71b77
#
_entry.id   a378cd87ee6a7d1bc0837d9b6cc71b77
#
_cell.length_a   1.000
_cell.length_b   1.000
_cell.length_c   1.000
_cell.angle_alpha   90.00
_cell.angle_beta   90.00
_cell.angle_gamma   90.00
#
_symmetry.space_group_name_H-M   'P 1'
#
loop_
_entity.id
_entity.type
_entity.pdbx_description
1 polymer ?
#
loop_
_entity_poly.entity_id
_entity_poly.type
_entity_poly.pdbx_seq_one_letter_code
_entity_poly.pdbx_strand_id
1 'polypeptide(L)' 'LAQVVEMRYFAGLSEAQIAQALDISERTVRRDWEKARLLLERTLAV' A
#
# COMPACT_ATOMS: atom_id res chain seq x y z
N LEU A 1 0.14 2.63 -6.74
CA LEU A 1 0.06 1.32 -6.11
C LEU A 1 1.42 0.77 -5.74
N ALA A 2 2.36 0.79 -6.67
CA ALA A 2 3.69 0.24 -6.41
C ALA A 2 4.41 0.94 -5.26
N GLN A 3 4.28 2.26 -5.15
CA GLN A 3 4.90 3.02 -4.07
C GLN A 3 4.37 2.62 -2.70
N VAL A 4 3.06 2.43 -2.60
CA VAL A 4 2.43 2.03 -1.34
C VAL A 4 2.91 0.64 -0.93
N VAL A 5 2.97 -0.29 -1.87
CA VAL A 5 3.44 -1.65 -1.61
C VAL A 5 4.90 -1.64 -1.15
N GLU A 6 5.75 -0.90 -1.85
CA GLU A 6 7.17 -0.80 -1.49
C GLU A 6 7.35 -0.22 -0.08
N MET A 7 6.64 0.85 0.23
CA MET A 7 6.74 1.50 1.53
C MET A 7 6.21 0.61 2.65
N ARG A 8 5.15 -0.13 2.38
CA ARG A 8 4.53 -0.99 3.39
C ARG A 8 5.36 -2.25 3.64
N TYR A 9 5.81 -2.91 2.59
CA TYR A 9 6.54 -4.18 2.71
C TYR A 9 8.03 -4.00 2.92
N PHE A 10 8.67 -3.17 2.13
CA PHE A 10 10.12 -3.07 2.15
C PHE A 10 10.64 -2.06 3.16
N ALA A 11 9.98 -0.92 3.27
CA ALA A 11 10.40 0.11 4.22
C ALA A 11 9.76 -0.07 5.60
N GLY A 12 8.72 -0.89 5.72
CA GLY A 12 8.06 -1.15 7.00
C GLY A 12 7.31 0.04 7.56
N LEU A 13 6.86 0.95 6.71
CA LEU A 13 6.14 2.14 7.15
C LEU A 13 4.67 1.83 7.45
N SER A 14 4.10 2.56 8.41
CA SER A 14 2.68 2.49 8.70
C SER A 14 1.88 3.26 7.65
N GLU A 15 0.56 3.04 7.61
CA GLU A 15 -0.32 3.79 6.71
C GLU A 15 -0.21 5.29 6.93
N ALA A 16 -0.13 5.71 8.20
CA ALA A 16 0.03 7.12 8.54
C ALA A 16 1.35 7.70 8.01
N GLN A 17 2.42 6.94 8.13
CA GLN A 17 3.73 7.35 7.65
C GLN A 17 3.77 7.44 6.13
N ILE A 18 3.14 6.49 5.45
CA ILE A 18 3.05 6.49 3.99
C ILE A 18 2.23 7.70 3.52
N ALA A 19 1.09 7.96 4.17
CA ALA A 19 0.24 9.08 3.84
C ALA A 19 1.01 10.40 3.94
N GLN A 20 1.79 10.55 4.98
CA GLN A 20 2.60 11.73 5.21
C GLN A 20 3.70 11.87 4.15
N ALA A 21 4.36 10.76 3.83
CA ALA A 21 5.45 10.76 2.85
C ALA A 21 4.97 11.09 1.44
N LEU A 22 3.77 10.62 1.07
CA LEU A 22 3.21 10.83 -0.26
C LEU A 22 2.28 12.03 -0.34
N ASP A 23 2.06 12.71 0.78
CA ASP A 23 1.17 13.86 0.89
C ASP A 23 -0.26 13.53 0.42
N ILE A 24 -0.77 12.40 0.89
CA ILE A 24 -2.14 11.94 0.62
C ILE A 24 -2.80 11.54 1.94
N SER A 25 -4.11 11.29 1.90
CA SER A 25 -4.83 10.89 3.11
C SER A 25 -4.57 9.42 3.46
N GLU A 26 -4.67 9.07 4.73
CA GLU A 26 -4.56 7.68 5.18
C GLU A 26 -5.62 6.80 4.52
N ARG A 27 -6.79 7.35 4.28
CA ARG A 27 -7.87 6.65 3.60
C ARG A 27 -7.46 6.22 2.20
N THR A 28 -6.77 7.09 1.48
CA THR A 28 -6.26 6.79 0.14
C THR A 28 -5.20 5.70 0.21
N VAL A 29 -4.30 5.78 1.18
CA VAL A 29 -3.26 4.77 1.38
C VAL A 29 -3.89 3.40 1.64
N ARG A 30 -4.89 3.37 2.53
CA ARG A 30 -5.58 2.11 2.88
C ARG A 30 -6.26 1.51 1.67
N ARG A 31 -6.95 2.33 0.90
CA ARG A 31 -7.64 1.87 -0.31
C ARG A 31 -6.66 1.31 -1.34
N ASP A 32 -5.57 2.02 -1.57
CA ASP A 32 -4.54 1.58 -2.52
C ASP A 32 -3.87 0.29 -2.04
N TRP A 33 -3.60 0.18 -0.75
CA TRP A 33 -3.03 -1.01 -0.16
C TRP A 33 -3.94 -2.23 -0.32
N GLU A 34 -5.23 -2.07 -0.03
CA GLU A 34 -6.19 -3.15 -0.19
C GLU A 34 -6.27 -3.62 -1.64
N LYS A 35 -6.25 -2.68 -2.57
CA LYS A 35 -6.29 -2.96 -3.99
C LYS A 35 -5.04 -3.75 -4.43
N ALA A 36 -3.89 -3.30 -3.98
CA ALA A 36 -2.63 -3.97 -4.28
C ALA A 36 -2.59 -5.38 -3.70
N ARG A 37 -3.09 -5.54 -2.48
CA ARG A 37 -3.14 -6.84 -1.83
C ARG A 37 -4.03 -7.82 -2.59
N LEU A 38 -5.18 -7.36 -3.06
CA LEU A 38 -6.09 -8.20 -3.84
C LEU A 38 -5.44 -8.66 -5.15
N LEU A 39 -4.73 -7.76 -5.82
CA LEU A 39 -4.02 -8.09 -7.05
C LEU A 39 -2.91 -9.11 -6.79
N LEU A 40 -2.19 -8.96 -5.70
CA LEU A 40 -1.14 -9.90 -5.32
C LEU A 40 -1.72 -11.27 -4.99
N GLU A 41 -2.82 -11.31 -4.26
CA GLU A 41 -3.49 -12.55 -3.93
C GLU A 41 -3.95 -13.30 -5.18
N ARG A 42 -4.50 -12.58 -6.15
CA ARG A 42 -4.92 -13.16 -7.42
C ARG A 42 -3.74 -13.76 -8.17
N THR A 43 -2.63 -13.07 -8.19
CA THR A 43 -1.43 -13.52 -8.89
C THR A 43 -0.86 -14.77 -8.24
N LEU A 44 -0.88 -14.83 -6.91
CA LEU A 44 -0.34 -15.95 -6.15
C LEU A 44 -1.28 -17.16 -6.14
N ALA A 45 -2.58 -16.94 -6.35
CA ALA A 45 -3.58 -18.00 -6.30
C ALA A 45 -3.69 -18.78 -7.61
N VAL A 46 -3.06 -18.33 -8.66
CA VAL A 46 -3.12 -18.99 -9.97
C VAL A 46 -2.22 -20.21 -10.04
#